data_5a568929a8ebd57f2874afb2101fed39
#
_entry.id   5a568929a8ebd57f2874afb2101fed39
#
_cell.length_a   1.000
_cell.length_b   1.000
_cell.length_c   1.000
_cell.angle_alpha   90.00
_cell.angle_beta   90.00
_cell.angle_gamma   90.00
#
_symmetry.space_group_name_H-M   'P 1'
#
loop_
_entity.id
_entity.type
_entity.pdbx_description
1 polymer ?
#
loop_
_entity_poly.entity_id
_entity_poly.type
_entity_poly.pdbx_seq_one_letter_code
_entity_poly.pdbx_strand_id
1 'polypeptide(L)'
;MASPRRIGAPDAKNRVVLLDAAEQLLLEEGYAAVTSRRVADRAGLKPQLVHYYFRTMEDLFLAVFHRRAEEGLAVLTTALQSPQPLWALWRFSTAPEATRLTMEFMGLANHRKALRAEIVYYAERFRQEQNRAITEALRRYGHNTADVPPVVWTVFATSVSQALVMERALGIDTGHEETFAFCERWIRRLEGEPMPAVAGQVSATAEHH
;
A
#
# COMPACT_ATOMS: atom_id res chain seq x y z
N MET A 1 -36.66 -5.44 22.65
CA MET A 1 -35.19 -5.51 22.56
C MET A 1 -34.81 -6.12 21.21
N ALA A 2 -34.22 -5.36 20.30
CA ALA A 2 -33.78 -5.90 19.00
C ALA A 2 -32.55 -6.78 19.22
N SER A 3 -32.61 -8.03 18.76
CA SER A 3 -31.49 -8.97 18.79
C SER A 3 -30.28 -8.37 18.04
N PRO A 4 -29.05 -8.46 18.57
CA PRO A 4 -27.88 -7.95 17.88
C PRO A 4 -27.74 -8.66 16.52
N ARG A 5 -27.74 -7.91 15.42
CA ARG A 5 -27.51 -8.46 14.08
C ARG A 5 -26.18 -9.21 14.09
N ARG A 6 -26.22 -10.53 13.79
CA ARG A 6 -25.02 -11.34 13.59
C ARG A 6 -24.23 -10.75 12.41
N ILE A 7 -23.02 -10.29 12.69
CA ILE A 7 -22.05 -9.93 11.64
C ILE A 7 -21.53 -11.24 11.06
N GLY A 8 -21.53 -11.37 9.73
CA GLY A 8 -20.98 -12.57 9.06
C GLY A 8 -19.50 -12.76 9.37
N ALA A 9 -19.05 -14.02 9.36
CA ALA A 9 -17.68 -14.37 9.65
C ALA A 9 -16.68 -13.60 8.75
N PRO A 10 -15.54 -13.14 9.29
CA PRO A 10 -14.56 -12.33 8.55
C PRO A 10 -14.00 -13.01 7.28
N ASP A 11 -13.91 -14.34 7.30
CA ASP A 11 -13.38 -15.22 6.23
C ASP A 11 -14.47 -15.79 5.31
N ALA A 12 -15.72 -15.39 5.49
CA ALA A 12 -16.81 -15.86 4.65
C ALA A 12 -16.57 -15.49 3.17
N LYS A 13 -16.72 -16.44 2.25
CA LYS A 13 -16.50 -16.28 0.81
C LYS A 13 -17.15 -15.01 0.25
N ASN A 14 -18.41 -14.74 0.58
CA ASN A 14 -19.12 -13.55 0.10
C ASN A 14 -18.53 -12.26 0.64
N ARG A 15 -17.95 -12.26 1.85
CA ARG A 15 -17.28 -11.08 2.40
C ARG A 15 -16.03 -10.73 1.60
N VAL A 16 -15.25 -11.74 1.22
CA VAL A 16 -14.05 -11.54 0.37
C VAL A 16 -14.44 -10.98 -0.98
N VAL A 17 -15.42 -11.57 -1.65
CA VAL A 17 -15.92 -11.10 -2.96
C VAL A 17 -16.43 -9.65 -2.90
N LEU A 18 -17.09 -9.26 -1.80
CA LEU A 18 -17.53 -7.87 -1.60
C LEU A 18 -16.34 -6.91 -1.40
N LEU A 19 -15.30 -7.34 -0.69
CA LEU A 19 -14.06 -6.54 -0.53
C LEU A 19 -13.34 -6.37 -1.86
N ASP A 20 -13.25 -7.42 -2.67
CA ASP A 20 -12.63 -7.37 -4.01
C ASP A 20 -13.38 -6.40 -4.92
N ALA A 21 -14.71 -6.51 -4.96
CA ALA A 21 -15.57 -5.62 -5.73
C ALA A 21 -15.46 -4.14 -5.28
N ALA A 22 -15.37 -3.91 -3.97
CA ALA A 22 -15.20 -2.56 -3.42
C ALA A 22 -13.85 -1.96 -3.78
N GLU A 23 -12.78 -2.76 -3.71
CA GLU A 23 -11.43 -2.35 -4.07
C GLU A 23 -11.32 -2.04 -5.56
N GLN A 24 -11.87 -2.89 -6.44
CA GLN A 24 -11.90 -2.62 -7.88
C GLN A 24 -12.63 -1.32 -8.20
N LEU A 25 -13.81 -1.10 -7.63
CA LEU A 25 -14.55 0.16 -7.82
C LEU A 25 -13.75 1.38 -7.35
N LEU A 26 -13.06 1.25 -6.20
CA LEU A 26 -12.23 2.31 -5.66
C LEU A 26 -11.08 2.69 -6.60
N LEU A 27 -10.41 1.68 -7.17
CA LEU A 27 -9.28 1.88 -8.09
C LEU A 27 -9.70 2.37 -9.47
N GLU A 28 -10.83 1.89 -10.00
CA GLU A 28 -11.29 2.21 -11.36
C GLU A 28 -12.02 3.55 -11.43
N GLU A 29 -12.85 3.85 -10.43
CA GLU A 29 -13.83 4.94 -10.48
C GLU A 29 -13.76 5.89 -9.27
N GLY A 30 -12.85 5.62 -8.33
CA GLY A 30 -12.68 6.43 -7.12
C GLY A 30 -13.72 6.14 -6.03
N TYR A 31 -13.51 6.72 -4.85
CA TYR A 31 -14.31 6.43 -3.66
C TYR A 31 -15.81 6.79 -3.80
N ALA A 32 -16.14 7.81 -4.58
CA ALA A 32 -17.53 8.25 -4.77
C ALA A 32 -18.38 7.18 -5.46
N ALA A 33 -17.77 6.31 -6.24
CA ALA A 33 -18.43 5.21 -6.93
C ALA A 33 -18.74 4.02 -5.99
N VAL A 34 -18.08 3.92 -4.84
CA VAL A 34 -18.21 2.78 -3.91
C VAL A 34 -19.45 2.94 -3.05
N THR A 35 -20.58 2.41 -3.54
CA THR A 35 -21.86 2.36 -2.81
C THR A 35 -22.27 0.90 -2.58
N SER A 36 -23.09 0.64 -1.57
CA SER A 36 -23.54 -0.73 -1.25
C SER A 36 -24.21 -1.42 -2.44
N ARG A 37 -24.95 -0.68 -3.28
CA ARG A 37 -25.59 -1.21 -4.48
C ARG A 37 -24.55 -1.58 -5.53
N ARG A 38 -23.64 -0.68 -5.86
CA ARG A 38 -22.60 -0.92 -6.88
C ARG A 38 -21.63 -2.02 -6.50
N VAL A 39 -21.23 -2.07 -5.20
CA VAL A 39 -20.39 -3.16 -4.68
C VAL A 39 -21.09 -4.51 -4.81
N ALA A 40 -22.38 -4.58 -4.45
CA ALA A 40 -23.16 -5.81 -4.60
C ALA A 40 -23.33 -6.21 -6.07
N ASP A 41 -23.66 -5.26 -6.95
CA ASP A 41 -23.82 -5.48 -8.39
C ASP A 41 -22.51 -6.02 -9.00
N ARG A 42 -21.36 -5.40 -8.69
CA ARG A 42 -20.03 -5.83 -9.14
C ARG A 42 -19.68 -7.24 -8.61
N ALA A 43 -20.07 -7.55 -7.37
CA ALA A 43 -19.85 -8.83 -6.72
C ALA A 43 -20.81 -9.94 -7.18
N GLY A 44 -21.82 -9.64 -7.98
CA GLY A 44 -22.89 -10.58 -8.34
C GLY A 44 -23.74 -11.03 -7.13
N LEU A 45 -23.86 -10.16 -6.12
CA LEU A 45 -24.54 -10.43 -4.87
C LEU A 45 -25.69 -9.47 -4.60
N LYS A 46 -26.54 -9.78 -3.61
CA LYS A 46 -27.65 -8.88 -3.23
C LYS A 46 -27.13 -7.75 -2.32
N PRO A 47 -27.63 -6.49 -2.47
CA PRO A 47 -27.22 -5.36 -1.65
C PRO A 47 -27.35 -5.56 -0.13
N GLN A 48 -28.32 -6.38 0.31
CA GLN A 48 -28.49 -6.72 1.72
C GLN A 48 -27.27 -7.43 2.33
N LEU A 49 -26.50 -8.15 1.51
CA LEU A 49 -25.28 -8.83 1.98
C LEU A 49 -24.18 -7.84 2.33
N VAL A 50 -24.08 -6.70 1.65
CA VAL A 50 -23.13 -5.65 2.05
C VAL A 50 -23.43 -5.21 3.47
N HIS A 51 -24.70 -4.89 3.79
CA HIS A 51 -25.11 -4.47 5.13
C HIS A 51 -25.11 -5.60 6.16
N TYR A 52 -25.11 -6.86 5.72
CA TYR A 52 -24.95 -8.01 6.60
C TYR A 52 -23.49 -8.15 7.09
N TYR A 53 -22.49 -7.93 6.20
CA TYR A 53 -21.09 -8.05 6.55
C TYR A 53 -20.47 -6.74 7.07
N PHE A 54 -20.99 -5.61 6.61
CA PHE A 54 -20.49 -4.27 6.97
C PHE A 54 -21.67 -3.41 7.42
N ARG A 55 -21.66 -2.97 8.68
CA ARG A 55 -22.74 -2.16 9.25
C ARG A 55 -22.90 -0.84 8.52
N THR A 56 -21.77 -0.26 8.13
CA THR A 56 -21.68 1.03 7.44
C THR A 56 -20.74 0.92 6.24
N MET A 57 -20.82 1.88 5.32
CA MET A 57 -19.82 2.00 4.26
C MET A 57 -18.42 2.33 4.81
N GLU A 58 -18.34 2.98 5.97
CA GLU A 58 -17.06 3.20 6.66
C GLU A 58 -16.42 1.89 7.10
N ASP A 59 -17.19 0.94 7.64
CA ASP A 59 -16.69 -0.39 7.99
C ASP A 59 -16.17 -1.15 6.76
N LEU A 60 -16.81 -0.99 5.61
CA LEU A 60 -16.35 -1.55 4.35
C LEU A 60 -15.00 -0.93 3.93
N PHE A 61 -14.89 0.40 3.92
CA PHE A 61 -13.64 1.09 3.59
C PHE A 61 -12.50 0.71 4.54
N LEU A 62 -12.77 0.66 5.84
CA LEU A 62 -11.80 0.20 6.84
C LEU A 62 -11.35 -1.24 6.56
N ALA A 63 -12.28 -2.13 6.22
CA ALA A 63 -11.94 -3.52 5.94
C ALA A 63 -11.11 -3.68 4.65
N VAL A 64 -11.38 -2.91 3.59
CA VAL A 64 -10.56 -2.86 2.38
C VAL A 64 -9.17 -2.33 2.71
N PHE A 65 -9.10 -1.22 3.46
CA PHE A 65 -7.83 -0.62 3.87
C PHE A 65 -6.98 -1.59 4.69
N HIS A 66 -7.56 -2.20 5.74
CA HIS A 66 -6.85 -3.15 6.60
C HIS A 66 -6.27 -4.33 5.79
N ARG A 67 -7.08 -4.93 4.92
CA ARG A 67 -6.62 -6.03 4.07
C ARG A 67 -5.40 -5.62 3.24
N ARG A 68 -5.48 -4.50 2.54
CA ARG A 68 -4.39 -4.02 1.68
C ARG A 68 -3.16 -3.57 2.46
N ALA A 69 -3.35 -2.97 3.64
CA ALA A 69 -2.26 -2.57 4.51
C ALA A 69 -1.50 -3.79 5.08
N GLU A 70 -2.21 -4.83 5.54
CA GLU A 70 -1.57 -6.06 6.01
C GLU A 70 -0.87 -6.83 4.88
N GLU A 71 -1.49 -6.95 3.70
CA GLU A 71 -0.88 -7.55 2.51
C GLU A 71 0.38 -6.78 2.11
N GLY A 72 0.30 -5.46 2.02
CA GLY A 72 1.44 -4.61 1.67
C GLY A 72 2.57 -4.71 2.69
N LEU A 73 2.24 -4.75 3.98
CA LEU A 73 3.25 -4.92 5.04
C LEU A 73 3.93 -6.30 4.97
N ALA A 74 3.19 -7.36 4.70
CA ALA A 74 3.73 -8.70 4.51
C ALA A 74 4.67 -8.76 3.29
N VAL A 75 4.27 -8.16 2.16
CA VAL A 75 5.10 -8.03 0.95
C VAL A 75 6.38 -7.26 1.25
N LEU A 76 6.27 -6.09 1.90
CA LEU A 76 7.43 -5.28 2.29
C LEU A 76 8.39 -6.08 3.19
N THR A 77 7.86 -6.67 4.26
CA THR A 77 8.68 -7.43 5.23
C THR A 77 9.43 -8.58 4.53
N THR A 78 8.77 -9.29 3.62
CA THR A 78 9.40 -10.35 2.83
C THR A 78 10.46 -9.80 1.88
N ALA A 79 10.15 -8.71 1.17
CA ALA A 79 11.07 -8.08 0.23
C ALA A 79 12.34 -7.56 0.91
N LEU A 80 12.23 -7.04 2.13
CA LEU A 80 13.36 -6.54 2.92
C LEU A 80 14.28 -7.64 3.45
N GLN A 81 13.91 -8.91 3.36
CA GLN A 81 14.79 -10.05 3.64
C GLN A 81 15.75 -10.34 2.46
N SER A 82 15.60 -9.64 1.35
CA SER A 82 16.49 -9.74 0.19
C SER A 82 17.97 -9.44 0.57
N PRO A 83 18.96 -10.06 -0.11
CA PRO A 83 20.34 -9.62 -0.04
C PRO A 83 20.55 -8.15 -0.42
N GLN A 84 19.62 -7.56 -1.19
CA GLN A 84 19.61 -6.19 -1.65
C GLN A 84 18.37 -5.44 -1.13
N PRO A 85 18.30 -5.12 0.17
CA PRO A 85 17.11 -4.53 0.79
C PRO A 85 16.80 -3.12 0.29
N LEU A 86 17.79 -2.33 -0.13
CA LEU A 86 17.56 -0.98 -0.68
C LEU A 86 16.91 -1.04 -2.06
N TRP A 87 17.33 -1.98 -2.93
CA TRP A 87 16.66 -2.25 -4.19
C TRP A 87 15.23 -2.77 -3.99
N ALA A 88 15.05 -3.65 -3.01
CA ALA A 88 13.72 -4.17 -2.67
C ALA A 88 12.78 -3.05 -2.19
N LEU A 89 13.28 -2.17 -1.31
CA LEU A 89 12.54 -1.01 -0.82
C LEU A 89 12.20 -0.05 -1.96
N TRP A 90 13.14 0.25 -2.83
CA TRP A 90 12.94 1.13 -3.97
C TRP A 90 11.83 0.62 -4.90
N ARG A 91 11.90 -0.65 -5.30
CA ARG A 91 10.87 -1.30 -6.13
C ARG A 91 9.49 -1.27 -5.47
N PHE A 92 9.43 -1.60 -4.17
CA PHE A 92 8.19 -1.56 -3.40
C PHE A 92 7.59 -0.14 -3.36
N SER A 93 8.42 0.86 -3.08
CA SER A 93 7.98 2.25 -2.89
C SER A 93 7.62 2.95 -4.20
N THR A 94 8.12 2.48 -5.33
CA THR A 94 7.83 3.03 -6.67
C THR A 94 6.76 2.25 -7.43
N ALA A 95 6.13 1.24 -6.81
CA ALA A 95 5.04 0.47 -7.42
C ALA A 95 3.78 1.34 -7.58
N PRO A 96 3.25 1.53 -8.82
CA PRO A 96 2.16 2.49 -9.07
C PRO A 96 0.84 2.14 -8.40
N GLU A 97 0.49 0.85 -8.34
CA GLU A 97 -0.81 0.38 -7.83
C GLU A 97 -1.00 0.67 -6.34
N ALA A 98 0.04 0.44 -5.53
CA ALA A 98 0.00 0.71 -4.10
C ALA A 98 -0.22 2.21 -3.80
N THR A 99 0.38 3.10 -4.62
CA THR A 99 0.25 4.54 -4.44
C THR A 99 -1.14 5.04 -4.82
N ARG A 100 -1.74 4.55 -5.92
CA ARG A 100 -3.11 4.93 -6.31
C ARG A 100 -4.11 4.69 -5.19
N LEU A 101 -4.09 3.48 -4.63
CA LEU A 101 -4.99 3.11 -3.54
C LEU A 101 -4.74 3.96 -2.27
N THR A 102 -3.46 4.21 -1.96
CA THR A 102 -3.08 5.08 -0.84
C THR A 102 -3.64 6.49 -1.01
N MET A 103 -3.59 7.07 -2.21
CA MET A 103 -4.14 8.40 -2.50
C MET A 103 -5.65 8.47 -2.27
N GLU A 104 -6.40 7.45 -2.73
CA GLU A 104 -7.85 7.37 -2.50
C GLU A 104 -8.17 7.33 -0.99
N PHE A 105 -7.44 6.53 -0.22
CA PHE A 105 -7.62 6.46 1.22
C PHE A 105 -7.19 7.74 1.94
N MET A 106 -6.14 8.42 1.51
CA MET A 106 -5.75 9.71 2.07
C MET A 106 -6.81 10.78 1.84
N GLY A 107 -7.43 10.81 0.64
CA GLY A 107 -8.57 11.67 0.34
C GLY A 107 -9.75 11.41 1.28
N LEU A 108 -10.09 10.13 1.50
CA LEU A 108 -11.15 9.72 2.43
C LEU A 108 -10.84 10.10 3.89
N ALA A 109 -9.58 9.99 4.32
CA ALA A 109 -9.16 10.27 5.69
C ALA A 109 -9.37 11.73 6.12
N ASN A 110 -9.42 12.66 5.16
CA ASN A 110 -9.73 14.07 5.45
C ASN A 110 -11.12 14.27 6.06
N HIS A 111 -12.04 13.34 5.78
CA HIS A 111 -13.43 13.42 6.22
C HIS A 111 -13.84 12.29 7.18
N ARG A 112 -12.95 11.32 7.47
CA ARG A 112 -13.26 10.11 8.25
C ARG A 112 -12.20 9.85 9.31
N LYS A 113 -12.52 10.23 10.57
CA LYS A 113 -11.57 10.16 11.69
C LYS A 113 -11.08 8.74 11.98
N ALA A 114 -11.96 7.73 11.88
CA ALA A 114 -11.61 6.33 12.12
C ALA A 114 -10.58 5.85 11.07
N LEU A 115 -10.83 6.12 9.79
CA LEU A 115 -9.90 5.77 8.72
C LEU A 115 -8.55 6.50 8.86
N ARG A 116 -8.57 7.78 9.26
CA ARG A 116 -7.33 8.53 9.54
C ARG A 116 -6.48 7.87 10.62
N ALA A 117 -7.10 7.41 11.72
CA ALA A 117 -6.38 6.75 12.81
C ALA A 117 -5.71 5.45 12.34
N GLU A 118 -6.41 4.66 11.53
CA GLU A 118 -5.86 3.42 10.96
C GLU A 118 -4.73 3.69 9.96
N ILE A 119 -4.87 4.72 9.11
CA ILE A 119 -3.81 5.12 8.19
C ILE A 119 -2.55 5.53 8.97
N VAL A 120 -2.67 6.32 10.04
CA VAL A 120 -1.54 6.70 10.89
C VAL A 120 -0.89 5.45 11.50
N TYR A 121 -1.70 4.54 12.06
CA TYR A 121 -1.19 3.30 12.67
C TYR A 121 -0.37 2.47 11.68
N TYR A 122 -0.90 2.24 10.47
CA TYR A 122 -0.18 1.46 9.45
C TYR A 122 1.02 2.22 8.86
N ALA A 123 0.91 3.53 8.65
CA ALA A 123 2.03 4.34 8.19
C ALA A 123 3.23 4.24 9.13
N GLU A 124 2.99 4.26 10.45
CA GLU A 124 4.05 4.06 11.46
C GLU A 124 4.64 2.64 11.41
N ARG A 125 3.82 1.60 11.22
CA ARG A 125 4.31 0.22 11.04
C ARG A 125 5.21 0.09 9.80
N PHE A 126 4.78 0.61 8.65
CA PHE A 126 5.59 0.64 7.44
C PHE A 126 6.90 1.40 7.67
N ARG A 127 6.83 2.56 8.30
CA ARG A 127 8.00 3.39 8.63
C ARG A 127 9.00 2.67 9.52
N GLN A 128 8.54 1.92 10.51
CA GLN A 128 9.39 1.15 11.41
C GLN A 128 10.14 0.04 10.66
N GLU A 129 9.45 -0.73 9.80
CA GLU A 129 10.08 -1.79 8.99
C GLU A 129 11.10 -1.22 8.00
N GLN A 130 10.77 -0.15 7.31
CA GLN A 130 11.66 0.55 6.38
C GLN A 130 12.90 1.10 7.10
N ASN A 131 12.69 1.77 8.24
CA ASN A 131 13.80 2.34 9.01
C ASN A 131 14.73 1.27 9.55
N ARG A 132 14.19 0.14 10.02
CA ARG A 132 15.00 -1.00 10.46
C ARG A 132 15.88 -1.53 9.32
N ALA A 133 15.31 -1.72 8.14
CA ALA A 133 16.03 -2.22 6.96
C ALA A 133 17.10 -1.23 6.48
N ILE A 134 16.80 0.06 6.41
CA ILE A 134 17.76 1.09 6.03
C ILE A 134 18.91 1.18 7.06
N THR A 135 18.59 1.15 8.36
CA THR A 135 19.60 1.18 9.41
C THR A 135 20.56 0.01 9.27
N GLU A 136 20.04 -1.20 9.09
CA GLU A 136 20.88 -2.39 8.92
C GLU A 136 21.70 -2.36 7.62
N ALA A 137 21.10 -1.89 6.51
CA ALA A 137 21.81 -1.73 5.24
C ALA A 137 22.96 -0.72 5.36
N LEU A 138 22.72 0.46 5.91
CA LEU A 138 23.76 1.49 6.10
C LEU A 138 24.89 0.99 6.97
N ARG A 139 24.57 0.27 8.05
CA ARG A 139 25.58 -0.37 8.91
C ARG A 139 26.41 -1.41 8.15
N ARG A 140 25.76 -2.27 7.37
CA ARG A 140 26.41 -3.33 6.57
C ARG A 140 27.37 -2.76 5.55
N TYR A 141 27.01 -1.63 4.93
CA TYR A 141 27.83 -0.97 3.92
C TYR A 141 28.83 0.04 4.50
N GLY A 142 28.98 0.08 5.82
CA GLY A 142 29.97 0.94 6.50
C GLY A 142 29.68 2.44 6.35
N HIS A 143 28.40 2.80 6.07
CA HIS A 143 28.03 4.20 5.91
C HIS A 143 28.00 4.90 7.27
N ASN A 144 28.66 6.07 7.38
CA ASN A 144 28.61 6.86 8.60
C ASN A 144 27.22 7.47 8.80
N THR A 145 26.58 7.13 9.91
CA THR A 145 25.25 7.63 10.27
C THR A 145 25.28 8.73 11.34
N ALA A 146 26.47 9.21 11.72
CA ALA A 146 26.62 10.22 12.76
C ALA A 146 26.03 11.58 12.34
N ASP A 147 26.20 11.96 11.07
CA ASP A 147 25.73 13.24 10.55
C ASP A 147 24.27 13.19 10.10
N VAL A 148 23.82 12.03 9.59
CA VAL A 148 22.46 11.84 9.07
C VAL A 148 21.86 10.56 9.66
N PRO A 149 20.94 10.67 10.62
CA PRO A 149 20.25 9.52 11.19
C PRO A 149 19.51 8.68 10.14
N PRO A 150 19.45 7.34 10.25
CA PRO A 150 18.78 6.46 9.27
C PRO A 150 17.33 6.82 8.99
N VAL A 151 16.60 7.34 9.98
CA VAL A 151 15.22 7.78 9.81
C VAL A 151 15.08 8.91 8.79
N VAL A 152 16.08 9.78 8.65
CA VAL A 152 16.08 10.85 7.64
C VAL A 152 16.12 10.24 6.23
N TRP A 153 16.96 9.24 6.02
CA TRP A 153 17.00 8.48 4.77
C TRP A 153 15.70 7.77 4.47
N THR A 154 15.04 7.22 5.50
CA THR A 154 13.73 6.59 5.36
C THR A 154 12.67 7.59 4.90
N VAL A 155 12.60 8.76 5.55
CA VAL A 155 11.65 9.82 5.17
C VAL A 155 11.95 10.33 3.75
N PHE A 156 13.22 10.59 3.45
CA PHE A 156 13.63 11.07 2.12
C PHE A 156 13.25 10.08 1.01
N ALA A 157 13.64 8.80 1.15
CA ALA A 157 13.37 7.79 0.15
C ALA A 157 11.86 7.59 -0.09
N THR A 158 11.06 7.54 0.99
CA THR A 158 9.60 7.38 0.87
C THR A 158 8.93 8.64 0.29
N SER A 159 9.39 9.83 0.64
CA SER A 159 8.82 11.08 0.10
C SER A 159 9.12 11.23 -1.39
N VAL A 160 10.36 10.95 -1.82
CA VAL A 160 10.74 11.00 -3.24
C VAL A 160 9.93 9.99 -4.05
N SER A 161 9.87 8.73 -3.61
CA SER A 161 9.13 7.71 -4.35
C SER A 161 7.63 8.00 -4.43
N GLN A 162 7.02 8.49 -3.34
CA GLN A 162 5.61 8.90 -3.34
C GLN A 162 5.36 10.07 -4.29
N ALA A 163 6.22 11.10 -4.28
CA ALA A 163 6.10 12.23 -5.19
C ALA A 163 6.15 11.77 -6.65
N LEU A 164 7.16 10.97 -7.02
CA LEU A 164 7.33 10.47 -8.38
C LEU A 164 6.12 9.67 -8.87
N VAL A 165 5.58 8.78 -8.04
CA VAL A 165 4.42 7.96 -8.45
C VAL A 165 3.14 8.79 -8.50
N MET A 166 2.93 9.70 -7.54
CA MET A 166 1.76 10.58 -7.51
C MET A 166 1.75 11.54 -8.71
N GLU A 167 2.88 12.18 -9.00
CA GLU A 167 3.01 13.12 -10.12
C GLU A 167 2.81 12.41 -11.47
N ARG A 168 3.41 11.22 -11.63
CA ARG A 168 3.19 10.40 -12.83
C ARG A 168 1.72 10.04 -13.04
N ALA A 169 0.98 9.75 -11.98
CA ALA A 169 -0.45 9.47 -12.05
C ALA A 169 -1.27 10.70 -12.52
N LEU A 170 -0.72 11.91 -12.34
CA LEU A 170 -1.29 13.18 -12.81
C LEU A 170 -0.77 13.60 -14.19
N GLY A 171 0.15 12.84 -14.79
CA GLY A 171 0.77 13.19 -16.07
C GLY A 171 1.92 14.19 -15.96
N ILE A 172 2.49 14.37 -14.77
CA ILE A 172 3.68 15.20 -14.52
C ILE A 172 4.89 14.27 -14.52
N ASP A 173 5.87 14.54 -15.40
CA ASP A 173 7.06 13.68 -15.56
C ASP A 173 8.39 14.48 -15.61
N THR A 174 8.33 15.81 -15.55
CA THR A 174 9.52 16.67 -15.59
C THR A 174 10.48 16.36 -14.45
N GLY A 175 11.70 15.93 -14.78
CA GLY A 175 12.76 15.59 -13.82
C GLY A 175 12.64 14.18 -13.22
N HIS A 176 11.64 13.39 -13.61
CA HIS A 176 11.45 12.04 -13.07
C HIS A 176 12.57 11.10 -13.48
N GLU A 177 12.95 11.11 -14.76
CA GLU A 177 14.02 10.23 -15.27
C GLU A 177 15.34 10.50 -14.54
N GLU A 178 15.71 11.76 -14.38
CA GLU A 178 16.93 12.16 -13.68
C GLU A 178 16.89 11.79 -12.20
N THR A 179 15.71 11.92 -11.56
CA THR A 179 15.52 11.57 -10.16
C THR A 179 15.60 10.06 -9.95
N PHE A 180 14.94 9.26 -10.80
CA PHE A 180 15.08 7.81 -10.80
C PHE A 180 16.54 7.39 -10.97
N ALA A 181 17.21 7.93 -12.01
CA ALA A 181 18.61 7.62 -12.29
C ALA A 181 19.53 8.04 -11.13
N PHE A 182 19.25 9.14 -10.44
CA PHE A 182 20.00 9.58 -9.26
C PHE A 182 19.84 8.59 -8.10
N CYS A 183 18.60 8.22 -7.74
CA CYS A 183 18.31 7.29 -6.66
C CYS A 183 18.91 5.91 -6.93
N GLU A 184 18.75 5.40 -8.16
CA GLU A 184 19.30 4.10 -8.53
C GLU A 184 20.82 4.07 -8.55
N ARG A 185 21.49 5.14 -9.02
CA ARG A 185 22.95 5.26 -8.93
C ARG A 185 23.43 5.22 -7.48
N TRP A 186 22.69 5.84 -6.56
CA TRP A 186 23.04 5.81 -5.15
C TRP A 186 22.89 4.41 -4.55
N ILE A 187 21.78 3.72 -4.83
CA ILE A 187 21.55 2.34 -4.40
C ILE A 187 22.62 1.41 -5.00
N ARG A 188 22.92 1.56 -6.29
CA ARG A 188 23.92 0.77 -7.01
C ARG A 188 25.33 0.89 -6.42
N ARG A 189 25.69 2.06 -5.89
CA ARG A 189 26.97 2.23 -5.17
C ARG A 189 27.06 1.42 -3.88
N LEU A 190 25.93 1.17 -3.24
CA LEU A 190 25.86 0.43 -1.97
C LEU A 190 25.64 -1.07 -2.20
N GLU A 191 24.77 -1.44 -3.12
CA GLU A 191 24.31 -2.83 -3.30
C GLU A 191 24.73 -3.48 -4.63
N GLY A 192 25.40 -2.72 -5.53
CA GLY A 192 25.73 -3.18 -6.87
C GLY A 192 24.51 -3.20 -7.81
N GLU A 193 24.62 -3.91 -8.93
CA GLU A 193 23.51 -4.03 -9.89
C GLU A 193 22.33 -4.79 -9.27
N PRO A 194 21.09 -4.41 -9.63
CA PRO A 194 19.92 -5.08 -9.10
C PRO A 194 19.84 -6.53 -9.56
N MET A 195 19.71 -7.45 -8.62
CA MET A 195 19.43 -8.84 -8.96
C MET A 195 18.06 -8.98 -9.63
N PRO A 196 17.90 -9.95 -10.54
CA PRO A 196 16.58 -10.26 -11.08
C PRO A 196 15.58 -10.49 -9.94
N ALA A 197 14.36 -9.96 -10.09
CA ALA A 197 13.30 -10.28 -9.14
C ALA A 197 13.09 -11.80 -9.16
N VAL A 198 13.14 -12.43 -7.98
CA VAL A 198 12.81 -13.87 -7.88
C VAL A 198 11.35 -14.00 -8.33
N ALA A 199 11.14 -14.75 -9.42
CA ALA A 199 9.80 -15.01 -9.94
C ALA A 199 8.94 -15.60 -8.81
N GLY A 200 7.94 -14.82 -8.31
CA GLY A 200 7.08 -15.18 -7.19
C GLY A 200 6.80 -14.04 -6.20
N GLN A 201 7.56 -12.95 -6.20
CA GLN A 201 7.40 -11.86 -5.21
C GLN A 201 6.59 -10.66 -5.72
N VAL A 202 6.19 -10.59 -6.96
CA VAL A 202 5.45 -9.44 -7.55
C VAL A 202 4.16 -9.88 -8.27
N SER A 203 3.86 -11.18 -8.38
CA SER A 203 2.69 -11.70 -9.11
C SER A 203 1.52 -12.05 -8.16
N ALA A 204 1.05 -11.12 -7.36
CA ALA A 204 -0.22 -11.31 -6.64
C ALA A 204 -1.40 -10.51 -7.25
N THR A 205 -1.22 -9.85 -8.42
CA THR A 205 -2.29 -8.99 -8.99
C THR A 205 -2.39 -8.96 -10.52
N ALA A 206 -1.75 -9.91 -11.24
CA ALA A 206 -1.73 -9.85 -12.71
C ALA A 206 -2.37 -11.07 -13.41
N GLU A 207 -3.15 -11.91 -12.73
CA GLU A 207 -3.91 -12.97 -13.38
C GLU A 207 -5.35 -12.98 -12.86
N HIS A 208 -6.20 -12.12 -13.42
CA HIS A 208 -7.62 -12.42 -13.65
C HIS A 208 -8.13 -11.40 -14.68
N HIS A 209 -8.00 -11.82 -15.95
CA HIS A 209 -8.83 -11.31 -17.04
C HIS A 209 -10.27 -11.78 -16.90
#